data_db1a582f92c155e685ed507b888a4706
#
_entry.id   db1a582f92c155e685ed507b888a4706
#
_cell.length_a   1.000
_cell.length_b   1.000
_cell.length_c   1.000
_cell.angle_alpha   90.00
_cell.angle_beta   90.00
_cell.angle_gamma   90.00
#
_symmetry.space_group_name_H-M   'P 1'
#
loop_
_entity.id
_entity.type
_entity.pdbx_description
1 polymer ?
#
loop_
_entity_poly.entity_id
_entity_poly.type
_entity_poly.pdbx_seq_one_letter_code
_entity_poly.pdbx_strand_id
1 'polypeptide(L)'
;MKRTLIAGAATMLLAACGGAADAPGKTVQQFMAEDVQPTADIYWGAVRFESVLVDGQPVERDIRPETDEDWARVREAAAKLGEYGTELQRPGYAEGRGEDWMEFAQSLVEVSALAEQAAAQKDIDKVFEVGGTVYSVCKACHDVYPPASGIPGARPGDLETDAAG
;
A
#
# COMPACT_ATOMS: atom_id res chain seq x y z
N MET A 1 -20.43 -73.10 -20.71
CA MET A 1 -19.31 -72.20 -20.51
C MET A 1 -19.89 -70.75 -20.40
N LYS A 2 -20.10 -70.21 -19.20
CA LYS A 2 -20.63 -68.86 -18.95
C LYS A 2 -19.45 -67.96 -18.57
N ARG A 3 -19.17 -66.97 -19.40
CA ARG A 3 -18.17 -65.92 -19.12
C ARG A 3 -18.87 -64.73 -18.45
N THR A 4 -18.53 -64.50 -17.21
CA THR A 4 -18.97 -63.33 -16.42
C THR A 4 -17.99 -62.20 -16.66
N LEU A 5 -18.48 -61.08 -17.23
CA LEU A 5 -17.73 -59.82 -17.37
C LEU A 5 -17.96 -58.99 -16.09
N ILE A 6 -16.89 -58.71 -15.37
CA ILE A 6 -16.86 -57.80 -14.23
C ILE A 6 -16.49 -56.40 -14.76
N ALA A 7 -17.46 -55.48 -14.74
CA ALA A 7 -17.25 -54.07 -15.04
C ALA A 7 -16.68 -53.37 -13.79
N GLY A 8 -15.41 -52.98 -13.86
CA GLY A 8 -14.80 -52.18 -12.82
C GLY A 8 -15.15 -50.68 -13.01
N ALA A 9 -15.87 -50.13 -12.05
CA ALA A 9 -16.13 -48.68 -11.98
C ALA A 9 -14.88 -47.98 -11.38
N ALA A 10 -14.18 -47.23 -12.22
CA ALA A 10 -13.09 -46.39 -11.77
C ALA A 10 -13.68 -45.06 -11.25
N THR A 11 -13.67 -44.89 -9.93
CA THR A 11 -14.08 -43.61 -9.29
C THR A 11 -12.91 -42.62 -9.37
N MET A 12 -13.00 -41.62 -10.25
CA MET A 12 -12.07 -40.50 -10.26
C MET A 12 -12.38 -39.58 -9.07
N LEU A 13 -11.50 -39.56 -8.09
CA LEU A 13 -11.44 -38.54 -7.06
C LEU A 13 -10.80 -37.31 -7.66
N LEU A 14 -11.62 -36.30 -8.01
CA LEU A 14 -11.12 -34.95 -8.26
C LEU A 14 -10.69 -34.36 -6.90
N ALA A 15 -9.39 -34.35 -6.65
CA ALA A 15 -8.81 -33.55 -5.58
C ALA A 15 -8.98 -32.08 -5.97
N ALA A 16 -9.92 -31.38 -5.32
CA ALA A 16 -10.03 -29.94 -5.37
C ALA A 16 -8.83 -29.35 -4.60
N CYS A 17 -7.71 -29.12 -5.28
CA CYS A 17 -6.64 -28.25 -4.80
C CYS A 17 -7.02 -26.80 -5.12
N GLY A 18 -7.95 -26.23 -4.38
CA GLY A 18 -8.27 -24.83 -4.42
C GLY A 18 -8.19 -24.27 -3.00
N GLY A 19 -7.31 -23.28 -2.76
CA GLY A 19 -7.46 -22.44 -1.61
C GLY A 19 -6.22 -22.01 -0.81
N ALA A 20 -5.03 -22.54 -1.08
CA ALA A 20 -3.86 -22.11 -0.29
C ALA A 20 -2.93 -21.09 -0.99
N ALA A 21 -3.12 -20.84 -2.29
CA ALA A 21 -2.23 -19.99 -3.07
C ALA A 21 -2.56 -18.49 -3.00
N ASP A 22 -3.75 -18.12 -2.51
CA ASP A 22 -4.23 -16.73 -2.52
C ASP A 22 -4.29 -16.07 -1.13
N ALA A 23 -3.92 -16.78 -0.07
CA ALA A 23 -3.85 -16.18 1.26
C ALA A 23 -2.61 -15.26 1.34
N PRO A 24 -2.77 -13.97 1.68
CA PRO A 24 -1.63 -13.08 1.84
C PRO A 24 -0.77 -13.52 3.03
N GLY A 25 0.55 -13.39 2.89
CA GLY A 25 1.50 -13.74 3.95
C GLY A 25 1.44 -12.79 5.16
N LYS A 26 0.79 -11.62 5.01
CA LYS A 26 0.64 -10.57 6.01
C LYS A 26 -0.83 -10.16 6.13
N THR A 27 -1.23 -9.73 7.32
CA THR A 27 -2.50 -9.00 7.47
C THR A 27 -2.42 -7.64 6.77
N VAL A 28 -3.56 -7.00 6.48
CA VAL A 28 -3.57 -5.63 5.92
C VAL A 28 -2.79 -4.67 6.79
N GLN A 29 -2.94 -4.74 8.12
CA GLN A 29 -2.23 -3.87 9.06
C GLN A 29 -0.71 -4.07 8.99
N GLN A 30 -0.26 -5.33 8.95
CA GLN A 30 1.17 -5.63 8.80
C GLN A 30 1.69 -5.14 7.44
N PHE A 31 0.95 -5.37 6.37
CA PHE A 31 1.32 -4.91 5.04
C PHE A 31 1.43 -3.38 4.97
N MET A 32 0.45 -2.65 5.55
CA MET A 32 0.50 -1.19 5.63
C MET A 32 1.69 -0.70 6.45
N ALA A 33 1.95 -1.28 7.63
CA ALA A 33 2.99 -0.82 8.54
C ALA A 33 4.41 -1.19 8.10
N GLU A 34 4.58 -2.35 7.49
CA GLU A 34 5.90 -2.90 7.20
C GLU A 34 6.37 -2.66 5.76
N ASP A 35 5.43 -2.48 4.82
CA ASP A 35 5.73 -2.34 3.40
C ASP A 35 5.26 -1.00 2.83
N VAL A 36 3.96 -0.67 2.96
CA VAL A 36 3.37 0.49 2.29
C VAL A 36 3.86 1.80 2.90
N GLN A 37 3.74 1.97 4.23
CA GLN A 37 4.12 3.20 4.90
C GLN A 37 5.61 3.54 4.75
N PRO A 38 6.56 2.62 4.98
CA PRO A 38 7.98 2.93 4.80
C PRO A 38 8.33 3.31 3.36
N THR A 39 7.65 2.70 2.38
CA THR A 39 7.84 3.02 0.96
C THR A 39 7.28 4.40 0.62
N ALA A 40 6.09 4.75 1.14
CA ALA A 40 5.51 6.07 0.97
C ALA A 40 6.39 7.15 1.61
N ASP A 41 6.98 6.89 2.77
CA ASP A 41 7.88 7.81 3.47
C ASP A 41 9.15 8.12 2.66
N ILE A 42 9.66 7.15 1.88
CA ILE A 42 10.78 7.40 0.94
C ILE A 42 10.35 8.41 -0.12
N TYR A 43 9.17 8.27 -0.71
CA TYR A 43 8.68 9.18 -1.73
C TYR A 43 8.41 10.57 -1.17
N TRP A 44 7.67 10.69 -0.05
CA TRP A 44 7.35 11.97 0.59
C TRP A 44 8.58 12.66 1.18
N GLY A 45 9.54 11.87 1.67
CA GLY A 45 10.79 12.38 2.20
C GLY A 45 11.76 12.93 1.14
N ALA A 46 11.54 12.60 -0.14
CA ALA A 46 12.45 12.95 -1.22
C ALA A 46 12.47 14.45 -1.56
N VAL A 47 11.30 15.11 -1.48
CA VAL A 47 11.15 16.54 -1.75
C VAL A 47 10.33 17.17 -0.63
N ARG A 48 10.96 17.99 0.20
CA ARG A 48 10.29 18.68 1.30
C ARG A 48 11.06 19.91 1.75
N PHE A 49 10.35 20.84 2.37
CA PHE A 49 10.91 22.01 3.03
C PHE A 49 10.93 21.77 4.54
N GLU A 50 12.06 22.00 5.17
CA GLU A 50 12.22 21.91 6.61
C GLU A 50 12.65 23.27 7.17
N SER A 51 12.01 23.70 8.27
CA SER A 51 12.51 24.80 9.09
C SER A 51 12.92 24.21 10.44
N VAL A 52 14.21 24.26 10.74
CA VAL A 52 14.79 23.75 11.99
C VAL A 52 15.44 24.88 12.78
N LEU A 53 15.37 24.81 14.11
CA LEU A 53 16.10 25.77 14.97
C LEU A 53 17.53 25.28 15.17
N VAL A 54 18.49 26.10 14.76
CA VAL A 54 19.92 25.91 15.02
C VAL A 54 20.39 27.09 15.87
N ASP A 55 20.86 26.82 17.07
CA ASP A 55 21.26 27.87 18.04
C ASP A 55 20.18 28.94 18.29
N GLY A 56 18.90 28.52 18.29
CA GLY A 56 17.75 29.41 18.48
C GLY A 56 17.36 30.25 17.26
N GLN A 57 17.99 30.05 16.11
CA GLN A 57 17.66 30.72 14.86
C GLN A 57 17.00 29.73 13.88
N PRO A 58 15.95 30.13 13.14
CA PRO A 58 15.35 29.30 12.12
C PRO A 58 16.31 29.16 10.92
N VAL A 59 16.55 27.92 10.55
CA VAL A 59 17.31 27.55 9.33
C VAL A 59 16.40 26.77 8.42
N GLU A 60 16.22 27.30 7.22
CA GLU A 60 15.44 26.66 6.16
C GLU A 60 16.33 25.67 5.39
N ARG A 61 15.78 24.49 5.12
CA ARG A 61 16.44 23.45 4.34
C ARG A 61 15.52 22.97 3.24
N ASP A 62 16.07 22.94 2.05
CA ASP A 62 15.46 22.35 0.86
C ASP A 62 15.97 20.93 0.71
N ILE A 63 15.12 19.93 0.96
CA ILE A 63 15.45 18.54 0.78
C ILE A 63 15.00 18.11 -0.59
N ARG A 64 15.93 17.60 -1.40
CA ARG A 64 15.68 17.13 -2.76
C ARG A 64 16.70 16.07 -3.17
N PRO A 65 16.38 15.18 -4.13
CA PRO A 65 17.34 14.27 -4.71
C PRO A 65 18.45 15.02 -5.45
N GLU A 66 19.70 14.71 -5.18
CA GLU A 66 20.86 15.38 -5.79
C GLU A 66 21.58 14.46 -6.77
N THR A 67 21.54 13.15 -6.55
CA THR A 67 22.25 12.15 -7.36
C THR A 67 21.30 11.30 -8.20
N ASP A 68 21.84 10.60 -9.19
CA ASP A 68 21.07 9.63 -9.98
C ASP A 68 20.56 8.48 -9.11
N GLU A 69 21.31 8.09 -8.08
CA GLU A 69 20.90 7.09 -7.09
C GLU A 69 19.71 7.57 -6.24
N ASP A 70 19.71 8.82 -5.83
CA ASP A 70 18.59 9.39 -5.10
C ASP A 70 17.32 9.37 -5.94
N TRP A 71 17.41 9.82 -7.20
CA TRP A 71 16.30 9.78 -8.14
C TRP A 71 15.82 8.36 -8.45
N ALA A 72 16.74 7.40 -8.56
CA ALA A 72 16.40 6.00 -8.75
C ALA A 72 15.60 5.46 -7.54
N ARG A 73 16.01 5.80 -6.34
CA ARG A 73 15.31 5.40 -5.10
C ARG A 73 13.90 5.96 -5.01
N VAL A 74 13.71 7.25 -5.37
CA VAL A 74 12.37 7.87 -5.40
C VAL A 74 11.47 7.19 -6.43
N ARG A 75 12.02 6.93 -7.63
CA ARG A 75 11.30 6.23 -8.71
C ARG A 75 10.92 4.80 -8.29
N GLU A 76 11.85 4.08 -7.67
CA GLU A 76 11.60 2.71 -7.19
C GLU A 76 10.50 2.69 -6.10
N ALA A 77 10.52 3.64 -5.18
CA ALA A 77 9.48 3.78 -4.17
C ALA A 77 8.10 4.03 -4.80
N ALA A 78 8.02 4.91 -5.80
CA ALA A 78 6.79 5.16 -6.53
C ALA A 78 6.27 3.91 -7.26
N ALA A 79 7.14 3.22 -8.01
CA ALA A 79 6.79 1.97 -8.70
C ALA A 79 6.29 0.91 -7.70
N LYS A 80 6.96 0.80 -6.54
CA LYS A 80 6.59 -0.14 -5.49
C LYS A 80 5.22 0.14 -4.87
N LEU A 81 4.85 1.41 -4.68
CA LEU A 81 3.51 1.77 -4.24
C LEU A 81 2.43 1.30 -5.24
N GLY A 82 2.72 1.36 -6.55
CA GLY A 82 1.83 0.82 -7.58
C GLY A 82 1.69 -0.71 -7.51
N GLU A 83 2.79 -1.42 -7.26
CA GLU A 83 2.74 -2.87 -7.01
C GLU A 83 1.89 -3.19 -5.78
N TYR A 84 2.01 -2.40 -4.71
CA TYR A 84 1.20 -2.56 -3.50
C TYR A 84 -0.29 -2.28 -3.74
N GLY A 85 -0.62 -1.27 -4.56
CA GLY A 85 -1.99 -1.05 -5.01
C GLY A 85 -2.56 -2.28 -5.75
N THR A 86 -1.75 -2.92 -6.59
CA THR A 86 -2.12 -4.16 -7.28
C THR A 86 -2.27 -5.33 -6.30
N GLU A 87 -1.38 -5.46 -5.32
CA GLU A 87 -1.45 -6.50 -4.30
C GLU A 87 -2.73 -6.38 -3.44
N LEU A 88 -3.14 -5.14 -3.09
CA LEU A 88 -4.37 -4.87 -2.34
C LEU A 88 -5.65 -5.30 -3.08
N GLN A 89 -5.61 -5.43 -4.42
CA GLN A 89 -6.73 -5.90 -5.23
C GLN A 89 -6.87 -7.43 -5.24
N ARG A 90 -5.89 -8.17 -4.72
CA ARG A 90 -5.95 -9.64 -4.69
C ARG A 90 -7.04 -10.13 -3.73
N PRO A 91 -7.65 -11.29 -4.00
CA PRO A 91 -8.73 -11.85 -3.17
C PRO A 91 -8.39 -11.90 -1.68
N GLY A 92 -7.15 -12.24 -1.32
CA GLY A 92 -6.71 -12.32 0.07
C GLY A 92 -6.81 -11.00 0.85
N TYR A 93 -6.75 -9.85 0.15
CA TYR A 93 -6.96 -8.53 0.74
C TYR A 93 -8.32 -7.93 0.43
N ALA A 94 -8.91 -8.22 -0.73
CA ALA A 94 -10.14 -7.60 -1.20
C ALA A 94 -11.41 -8.33 -0.73
N GLU A 95 -11.33 -9.64 -0.42
CA GLU A 95 -12.49 -10.43 -0.06
C GLU A 95 -13.20 -9.87 1.19
N GLY A 96 -14.52 -9.71 1.09
CA GLY A 96 -15.34 -9.15 2.16
C GLY A 96 -15.32 -7.63 2.26
N ARG A 97 -14.55 -6.93 1.38
CA ARG A 97 -14.54 -5.47 1.23
C ARG A 97 -15.34 -5.06 0.00
N GLY A 98 -15.93 -3.88 0.02
CA GLY A 98 -16.79 -3.39 -1.07
C GLY A 98 -16.03 -3.01 -2.36
N GLU A 99 -16.77 -2.52 -3.35
CA GLU A 99 -16.21 -2.01 -4.61
C GLU A 99 -15.26 -0.83 -4.37
N ASP A 100 -15.55 -0.01 -3.39
CA ASP A 100 -14.73 1.12 -2.93
C ASP A 100 -13.30 0.71 -2.55
N TRP A 101 -13.10 -0.47 -1.96
CA TRP A 101 -11.74 -1.00 -1.73
C TRP A 101 -10.95 -1.17 -3.03
N MET A 102 -11.59 -1.74 -4.05
CA MET A 102 -10.97 -1.92 -5.36
C MET A 102 -10.67 -0.58 -6.03
N GLU A 103 -11.57 0.40 -5.89
CA GLU A 103 -11.38 1.76 -6.42
C GLU A 103 -10.22 2.48 -5.76
N PHE A 104 -10.09 2.40 -4.42
CA PHE A 104 -8.94 2.98 -3.71
C PHE A 104 -7.62 2.30 -4.08
N ALA A 105 -7.61 0.97 -4.14
CA ALA A 105 -6.42 0.23 -4.53
C ALA A 105 -6.00 0.55 -5.97
N GLN A 106 -6.96 0.69 -6.89
CA GLN A 106 -6.71 1.11 -8.26
C GLN A 106 -6.21 2.56 -8.33
N SER A 107 -6.80 3.47 -7.55
CA SER A 107 -6.34 4.86 -7.46
C SER A 107 -4.90 4.96 -6.97
N LEU A 108 -4.47 4.07 -6.06
CA LEU A 108 -3.07 3.99 -5.65
C LEU A 108 -2.17 3.56 -6.81
N VAL A 109 -2.58 2.58 -7.62
CA VAL A 109 -1.82 2.18 -8.83
C VAL A 109 -1.65 3.36 -9.78
N GLU A 110 -2.73 4.09 -10.05
CA GLU A 110 -2.74 5.19 -11.01
C GLU A 110 -1.88 6.38 -10.55
N VAL A 111 -2.03 6.80 -9.30
CA VAL A 111 -1.23 7.91 -8.77
C VAL A 111 0.25 7.54 -8.65
N SER A 112 0.55 6.27 -8.35
CA SER A 112 1.93 5.78 -8.29
C SER A 112 2.62 5.80 -9.65
N ALA A 113 1.90 5.52 -10.74
CA ALA A 113 2.43 5.66 -12.09
C ALA A 113 2.80 7.12 -12.44
N LEU A 114 1.98 8.09 -11.98
CA LEU A 114 2.30 9.51 -12.13
C LEU A 114 3.51 9.91 -11.28
N ALA A 115 3.61 9.37 -10.06
CA ALA A 115 4.74 9.58 -9.16
C ALA A 115 6.05 9.01 -9.74
N GLU A 116 6.01 7.81 -10.31
CA GLU A 116 7.15 7.20 -11.00
C GLU A 116 7.60 8.05 -12.19
N GLN A 117 6.64 8.53 -12.98
CA GLN A 117 6.94 9.39 -14.13
C GLN A 117 7.60 10.71 -13.70
N ALA A 118 7.11 11.36 -12.65
CA ALA A 118 7.69 12.59 -12.12
C ALA A 118 9.15 12.37 -11.65
N ALA A 119 9.39 11.28 -10.93
CA ALA A 119 10.73 10.90 -10.47
C ALA A 119 11.67 10.54 -11.65
N ALA A 120 11.17 9.84 -12.67
CA ALA A 120 11.94 9.51 -13.88
C ALA A 120 12.36 10.75 -14.66
N GLN A 121 11.52 11.79 -14.66
CA GLN A 121 11.81 13.09 -15.28
C GLN A 121 12.67 14.01 -14.39
N LYS A 122 12.93 13.60 -13.16
CA LYS A 122 13.65 14.39 -12.15
C LYS A 122 13.00 15.78 -11.91
N ASP A 123 11.69 15.82 -12.02
CA ASP A 123 10.89 17.04 -11.86
C ASP A 123 10.50 17.20 -10.39
N ILE A 124 11.24 18.09 -9.69
CA ILE A 124 11.08 18.35 -8.25
C ILE A 124 9.67 18.85 -7.93
N ASP A 125 9.17 19.80 -8.70
CA ASP A 125 7.85 20.41 -8.45
C ASP A 125 6.75 19.36 -8.65
N LYS A 126 6.91 18.52 -9.67
CA LYS A 126 5.95 17.45 -9.96
C LYS A 126 5.99 16.34 -8.92
N VAL A 127 7.17 15.96 -8.43
CA VAL A 127 7.28 14.98 -7.32
C VAL A 127 6.57 15.50 -6.08
N PHE A 128 6.73 16.76 -5.75
CA PHE A 128 6.04 17.38 -4.61
C PHE A 128 4.51 17.42 -4.81
N GLU A 129 4.03 17.87 -5.97
CA GLU A 129 2.60 17.94 -6.32
C GLU A 129 1.94 16.55 -6.27
N VAL A 130 2.56 15.57 -6.93
CA VAL A 130 2.04 14.20 -6.98
C VAL A 130 2.11 13.55 -5.60
N GLY A 131 3.11 13.87 -4.79
CA GLY A 131 3.20 13.43 -3.39
C GLY A 131 1.97 13.82 -2.57
N GLY A 132 1.45 15.03 -2.76
CA GLY A 132 0.19 15.48 -2.18
C GLY A 132 -1.02 14.67 -2.67
N THR A 133 -1.01 14.26 -3.95
CA THR A 133 -2.06 13.42 -4.51
C THR A 133 -1.99 11.99 -3.95
N VAL A 134 -0.80 11.39 -3.82
CA VAL A 134 -0.60 10.11 -3.13
C VAL A 134 -1.16 10.16 -1.71
N TYR A 135 -0.84 11.21 -0.95
CA TYR A 135 -1.39 11.41 0.40
C TYR A 135 -2.92 11.43 0.40
N SER A 136 -3.52 12.15 -0.56
CA SER A 136 -4.98 12.28 -0.67
C SER A 136 -5.65 10.93 -0.95
N VAL A 137 -5.06 10.08 -1.79
CA VAL A 137 -5.54 8.71 -2.05
C VAL A 137 -5.45 7.87 -0.79
N CYS A 138 -4.31 7.89 -0.09
CA CYS A 138 -4.13 7.16 1.18
C CYS A 138 -5.16 7.61 2.21
N LYS A 139 -5.32 8.92 2.38
CA LYS A 139 -6.28 9.50 3.32
C LYS A 139 -7.71 9.09 3.00
N ALA A 140 -8.14 9.17 1.74
CA ALA A 140 -9.50 8.81 1.32
C ALA A 140 -9.82 7.35 1.63
N CYS A 141 -8.88 6.44 1.35
CA CYS A 141 -9.03 5.03 1.73
C CYS A 141 -9.13 4.86 3.25
N HIS A 142 -8.27 5.52 4.02
CA HIS A 142 -8.25 5.42 5.49
C HIS A 142 -9.44 6.11 6.16
N ASP A 143 -10.14 7.01 5.51
CA ASP A 143 -11.41 7.57 6.01
C ASP A 143 -12.54 6.51 5.98
N VAL A 144 -12.49 5.55 5.05
CA VAL A 144 -13.44 4.44 4.93
C VAL A 144 -12.96 3.18 5.65
N TYR A 145 -11.67 2.90 5.56
CA TYR A 145 -10.97 1.76 6.17
C TYR A 145 -9.90 2.27 7.13
N PRO A 146 -10.28 2.78 8.31
CA PRO A 146 -9.32 3.39 9.23
C PRO A 146 -8.26 2.38 9.67
N PRO A 147 -6.99 2.81 9.79
CA PRO A 147 -5.95 1.98 10.36
C PRO A 147 -6.36 1.56 11.78
N ALA A 148 -6.12 0.30 12.13
CA ALA A 148 -6.28 -0.11 13.50
C ALA A 148 -5.35 0.78 14.35
N SER A 149 -5.93 1.61 15.22
CA SER A 149 -5.18 2.30 16.26
C SER A 149 -4.36 1.24 16.98
N GLY A 150 -3.08 1.49 17.27
CA GLY A 150 -2.15 0.52 17.85
C GLY A 150 -2.57 -0.08 19.20
N ILE A 151 -3.79 0.19 19.63
CA ILE A 151 -4.49 -0.43 20.77
C ILE A 151 -5.40 -1.52 20.19
N PRO A 152 -5.16 -2.81 20.49
CA PRO A 152 -6.05 -3.87 20.05
C PRO A 152 -7.49 -3.61 20.50
N GLY A 153 -8.40 -3.43 19.53
CA GLY A 153 -9.81 -3.20 19.78
C GLY A 153 -10.24 -1.74 19.93
N ALA A 154 -9.34 -0.77 19.82
CA ALA A 154 -9.71 0.64 19.82
C ALA A 154 -10.44 1.02 18.50
N ARG A 155 -11.56 1.70 18.66
CA ARG A 155 -12.35 2.27 17.55
C ARG A 155 -11.94 3.74 17.33
N PRO A 156 -12.24 4.35 16.17
CA PRO A 156 -11.89 5.73 15.87
C PRO A 156 -12.34 6.78 16.89
N GLY A 157 -13.29 6.47 17.76
CA GLY A 157 -13.75 7.36 18.85
C GLY A 157 -13.08 7.13 20.20
N ASP A 158 -12.28 6.09 20.37
CA ASP A 158 -11.72 5.72 21.67
C ASP A 158 -10.49 6.57 22.04
N LEU A 159 -9.90 7.28 21.07
CA LEU A 159 -8.71 8.14 21.29
C LEU A 159 -9.04 9.55 21.76
N GLU A 160 -10.31 9.97 21.70
CA GLU A 160 -10.71 11.34 22.10
C GLU A 160 -11.01 11.45 23.59
N THR A 161 -11.11 10.34 24.32
CA THR A 161 -11.49 10.34 25.74
C THR A 161 -10.32 10.47 26.70
N ASP A 162 -9.06 10.21 26.28
CA ASP A 162 -7.90 10.32 27.18
C ASP A 162 -7.25 11.71 27.22
N ALA A 163 -7.72 12.67 26.41
CA ALA A 163 -7.20 14.05 26.42
C ALA A 163 -7.92 14.99 27.40
N ALA A 164 -8.90 14.49 28.18
CA ALA A 164 -9.73 15.29 29.11
C ALA A 164 -9.65 14.80 30.56
N GLY A 165 -8.53 14.20 30.99
CA GLY A 165 -8.27 13.79 32.35
C GLY A 165 -7.10 14.56 32.98
#